data_a433566e98564cfd201a01c32249c7b7
#
_entry.id   a433566e98564cfd201a01c32249c7b7
#
_cell.length_a   1.000
_cell.length_b   1.000
_cell.length_c   1.000
_cell.angle_alpha   90.00
_cell.angle_beta   90.00
_cell.angle_gamma   90.00
#
_symmetry.space_group_name_H-M   'P 1'
#
loop_
_entity.id
_entity.type
_entity.pdbx_description
1 polymer ?
#
loop_
_entity_poly.entity_id
_entity_poly.type
_entity_poly.pdbx_seq_one_letter_code
_entity_poly.pdbx_strand_id
1 'polypeptide(L)'
;MSEFKRWLIERFKIERKRFDRSGVYAYTQRAMAYNSNKIEGSTLTPEQTASLFDNGTLPVNDDYYRAKDVEEMNGHFLMFNYMLDTLEEKLTENLIKQMHYELKSGVFEDRANGYAIGDYKKRPNMIGMYKTALPKDVETEMKQLLDWYHKQEKSMKILAEFHARYESIHPFQDGNGRTGRMILFRESLKYDELEIGRAHV
;
A
#
# COMPACT_ATOMS: atom_id res chain seq x y z
N MET A 1 21.31 -2.73 7.42
CA MET A 1 20.63 -1.64 6.65
C MET A 1 21.69 -0.65 6.18
N SER A 2 21.71 -0.35 4.87
CA SER A 2 22.71 0.57 4.27
C SER A 2 22.58 1.97 4.86
N GLU A 3 23.67 2.74 4.79
CA GLU A 3 23.72 4.13 5.25
C GLU A 3 22.68 4.99 4.51
N PHE A 4 22.53 4.76 3.19
CA PHE A 4 21.53 5.44 2.37
C PHE A 4 20.09 5.18 2.85
N LYS A 5 19.74 3.92 3.13
CA LYS A 5 18.38 3.57 3.60
C LYS A 5 18.08 4.17 4.97
N ARG A 6 19.05 4.17 5.90
CA ARG A 6 18.91 4.86 7.19
C ARG A 6 18.66 6.34 7.00
N TRP A 7 19.49 6.99 6.20
CA TRP A 7 19.33 8.40 5.86
C TRP A 7 17.93 8.68 5.26
N LEU A 8 17.48 7.86 4.31
CA LEU A 8 16.18 8.03 3.66
C LEU A 8 15.01 7.91 4.66
N ILE A 9 15.03 6.90 5.53
CA ILE A 9 14.01 6.71 6.57
C ILE A 9 14.01 7.88 7.56
N GLU A 10 15.18 8.33 7.99
CA GLU A 10 15.29 9.51 8.87
C GLU A 10 14.75 10.77 8.19
N ARG A 11 15.05 10.97 6.91
CA ARG A 11 14.51 12.10 6.13
C ARG A 11 12.99 12.03 6.06
N PHE A 12 12.40 10.87 5.77
CA PHE A 12 10.95 10.70 5.77
C PHE A 12 10.33 11.11 7.11
N LYS A 13 10.90 10.64 8.22
CA LYS A 13 10.40 10.95 9.59
C LYS A 13 10.53 12.44 9.93
N ILE A 14 11.67 13.06 9.60
CA ILE A 14 11.93 14.47 9.86
C ILE A 14 11.02 15.37 9.05
N GLU A 15 10.94 15.13 7.73
CA GLU A 15 10.16 15.95 6.79
C GLU A 15 8.67 15.84 7.11
N ARG A 16 8.17 14.63 7.38
CA ARG A 16 6.79 14.42 7.83
C ARG A 16 6.48 15.22 9.11
N LYS A 17 7.35 15.14 10.13
CA LYS A 17 7.16 15.86 11.41
C LYS A 17 7.16 17.38 11.23
N ARG A 18 7.91 17.89 10.25
CA ARG A 18 7.99 19.32 9.93
C ARG A 18 6.92 19.79 8.96
N PHE A 19 6.05 18.90 8.49
CA PHE A 19 5.08 19.18 7.42
C PHE A 19 5.77 19.71 6.13
N ASP A 20 7.02 19.27 5.87
CA ASP A 20 7.74 19.64 4.67
C ASP A 20 7.18 18.90 3.46
N ARG A 21 6.59 19.68 2.54
CA ARG A 21 5.98 19.15 1.32
C ARG A 21 6.91 19.22 0.10
N SER A 22 8.14 19.70 0.28
CA SER A 22 9.13 19.86 -0.81
C SER A 22 10.18 18.76 -0.87
N GLY A 23 10.30 17.94 0.18
CA GLY A 23 11.34 16.94 0.33
C GLY A 23 11.03 15.57 -0.26
N VAL A 24 11.93 14.63 0.03
CA VAL A 24 11.84 13.24 -0.49
C VAL A 24 10.63 12.49 0.06
N TYR A 25 10.17 12.83 1.28
CA TYR A 25 8.94 12.26 1.83
C TYR A 25 7.72 12.60 0.95
N ALA A 26 7.52 13.89 0.66
CA ALA A 26 6.40 14.33 -0.14
C ALA A 26 6.48 13.80 -1.58
N TYR A 27 7.67 13.82 -2.18
CA TYR A 27 7.89 13.24 -3.50
C TYR A 27 7.51 11.75 -3.53
N THR A 28 8.00 10.96 -2.58
CA THR A 28 7.74 9.51 -2.51
C THR A 28 6.27 9.22 -2.27
N GLN A 29 5.61 9.96 -1.36
CA GLN A 29 4.19 9.84 -1.09
C GLN A 29 3.35 10.04 -2.36
N ARG A 30 3.58 11.16 -3.07
CA ARG A 30 2.85 11.49 -4.30
C ARG A 30 3.08 10.46 -5.40
N ALA A 31 4.35 10.10 -5.62
CA ALA A 31 4.72 9.15 -6.68
C ALA A 31 4.13 7.76 -6.43
N MET A 32 4.24 7.24 -5.20
CA MET A 32 3.68 5.93 -4.86
C MET A 32 2.16 5.93 -4.91
N ALA A 33 1.51 6.95 -4.36
CA ALA A 33 0.05 7.05 -4.35
C ALA A 33 -0.49 7.14 -5.78
N TYR A 34 0.07 8.02 -6.61
CA TYR A 34 -0.32 8.14 -8.01
C TYR A 34 -0.17 6.81 -8.76
N ASN A 35 1.05 6.26 -8.81
CA ASN A 35 1.32 5.07 -9.60
C ASN A 35 0.53 3.85 -9.12
N SER A 36 0.43 3.65 -7.80
CA SER A 36 -0.27 2.52 -7.23
C SER A 36 -1.78 2.58 -7.48
N ASN A 37 -2.40 3.75 -7.36
CA ASN A 37 -3.83 3.92 -7.69
C ASN A 37 -4.08 3.90 -9.20
N LYS A 38 -3.13 4.37 -10.02
CA LYS A 38 -3.23 4.32 -11.49
C LYS A 38 -3.30 2.89 -12.02
N ILE A 39 -2.53 1.97 -11.45
CA ILE A 39 -2.60 0.52 -11.75
C ILE A 39 -4.01 -0.02 -11.48
N GLU A 40 -4.69 0.48 -10.44
CA GLU A 40 -6.06 0.08 -10.08
C GLU A 40 -7.14 0.88 -10.86
N GLY A 41 -6.74 1.67 -11.86
CA GLY A 41 -7.65 2.39 -12.73
C GLY A 41 -8.15 3.73 -12.21
N SER A 42 -7.42 4.37 -11.29
CA SER A 42 -7.71 5.75 -10.86
C SER A 42 -7.65 6.73 -12.05
N THR A 43 -8.58 7.66 -12.07
CA THR A 43 -8.67 8.70 -13.10
C THR A 43 -7.86 9.96 -12.77
N LEU A 44 -7.40 10.09 -11.50
CA LEU A 44 -6.63 11.26 -11.08
C LEU A 44 -5.29 11.38 -11.80
N THR A 45 -4.89 12.63 -12.06
CA THR A 45 -3.59 12.97 -12.66
C THR A 45 -2.50 13.12 -11.60
N PRO A 46 -1.21 13.16 -11.99
CA PRO A 46 -0.12 13.46 -11.05
C PRO A 46 -0.30 14.80 -10.34
N GLU A 47 -0.77 15.82 -11.06
CA GLU A 47 -1.02 17.18 -10.55
C GLU A 47 -2.16 17.19 -9.54
N GLN A 48 -3.25 16.48 -9.83
CA GLN A 48 -4.37 16.31 -8.90
C GLN A 48 -3.93 15.54 -7.64
N THR A 49 -3.11 14.49 -7.80
CA THR A 49 -2.54 13.75 -6.67
C THR A 49 -1.67 14.65 -5.80
N ALA A 50 -0.81 15.47 -6.44
CA ALA A 50 0.04 16.42 -5.71
C ALA A 50 -0.79 17.47 -4.96
N SER A 51 -1.81 18.03 -5.60
CA SER A 51 -2.69 19.04 -4.99
C SER A 51 -3.46 18.46 -3.78
N LEU A 52 -3.97 17.24 -3.90
CA LEU A 52 -4.60 16.55 -2.76
C LEU A 52 -3.63 16.36 -1.59
N PHE A 53 -2.40 15.92 -1.88
CA PHE A 53 -1.41 15.72 -0.84
C PHE A 53 -0.94 17.03 -0.19
N ASP A 54 -0.67 18.06 -1.01
CA ASP A 54 -0.06 19.30 -0.55
C ASP A 54 -1.09 20.23 0.12
N ASN A 55 -2.31 20.31 -0.43
CA ASN A 55 -3.31 21.31 -0.06
C ASN A 55 -4.66 20.73 0.38
N GLY A 56 -4.88 19.43 0.19
CA GLY A 56 -6.19 18.80 0.45
C GLY A 56 -7.27 19.20 -0.56
N THR A 57 -6.90 19.76 -1.72
CA THR A 57 -7.82 20.27 -2.72
C THR A 57 -7.54 19.67 -4.09
N LEU A 58 -8.52 19.74 -4.97
CA LEU A 58 -8.35 19.45 -6.40
C LEU A 58 -8.34 20.74 -7.19
N PRO A 59 -7.50 20.87 -8.23
CA PRO A 59 -7.54 21.99 -9.14
C PRO A 59 -8.93 22.11 -9.77
N VAL A 60 -9.40 23.33 -9.94
CA VAL A 60 -10.63 23.61 -10.69
C VAL A 60 -10.30 23.44 -12.17
N ASN A 61 -10.86 22.41 -12.78
CA ASN A 61 -10.83 22.17 -14.22
C ASN A 61 -12.18 21.56 -14.63
N ASP A 62 -12.40 21.42 -15.92
CA ASP A 62 -13.64 20.84 -16.46
C ASP A 62 -13.61 19.29 -16.46
N ASP A 63 -12.59 18.67 -15.84
CA ASP A 63 -12.46 17.22 -15.81
C ASP A 63 -13.34 16.60 -14.72
N TYR A 64 -13.99 15.52 -15.07
CA TYR A 64 -14.71 14.68 -14.11
C TYR A 64 -13.74 13.68 -13.48
N TYR A 65 -13.84 13.52 -12.17
CA TYR A 65 -13.16 12.49 -11.40
C TYR A 65 -14.15 11.74 -10.49
N ARG A 66 -13.86 10.51 -10.22
CA ARG A 66 -14.71 9.72 -9.32
C ARG A 66 -14.40 10.07 -7.86
N ALA A 67 -15.42 10.26 -7.04
CA ALA A 67 -15.22 10.49 -5.60
C ALA A 67 -14.39 9.38 -4.94
N LYS A 68 -14.62 8.12 -5.33
CA LYS A 68 -13.85 6.96 -4.88
C LYS A 68 -12.34 7.13 -5.12
N ASP A 69 -11.93 7.68 -6.27
CA ASP A 69 -10.50 7.87 -6.58
C ASP A 69 -9.84 8.85 -5.59
N VAL A 70 -10.56 9.89 -5.17
CA VAL A 70 -10.10 10.86 -4.17
C VAL A 70 -10.00 10.20 -2.79
N GLU A 71 -11.03 9.45 -2.40
CA GLU A 71 -11.07 8.74 -1.13
C GLU A 71 -9.93 7.72 -1.02
N GLU A 72 -9.71 6.93 -2.07
CA GLU A 72 -8.64 5.95 -2.14
C GLU A 72 -7.24 6.58 -2.19
N MET A 73 -7.09 7.74 -2.85
CA MET A 73 -5.83 8.49 -2.85
C MET A 73 -5.48 8.97 -1.45
N ASN A 74 -6.45 9.54 -0.73
CA ASN A 74 -6.29 9.96 0.66
C ASN A 74 -5.95 8.76 1.57
N GLY A 75 -6.64 7.64 1.38
CA GLY A 75 -6.35 6.40 2.11
C GLY A 75 -4.93 5.89 1.85
N HIS A 76 -4.42 6.03 0.62
CA HIS A 76 -3.04 5.65 0.32
C HIS A 76 -2.01 6.51 1.08
N PHE A 77 -2.26 7.82 1.22
CA PHE A 77 -1.41 8.69 2.04
C PHE A 77 -1.42 8.28 3.52
N LEU A 78 -2.58 7.91 4.06
CA LEU A 78 -2.70 7.41 5.44
C LEU A 78 -1.97 6.08 5.62
N MET A 79 -2.16 5.13 4.69
CA MET A 79 -1.48 3.84 4.69
C MET A 79 0.05 3.98 4.66
N PHE A 80 0.58 4.90 3.84
CA PHE A 80 2.01 5.19 3.80
C PHE A 80 2.51 5.74 5.14
N ASN A 81 1.76 6.64 5.77
CA ASN A 81 2.12 7.17 7.08
C ASN A 81 2.14 6.08 8.15
N TYR A 82 1.13 5.23 8.17
CA TYR A 82 1.08 4.07 9.07
C TYR A 82 2.26 3.12 8.84
N MET A 83 2.58 2.85 7.56
CA MET A 83 3.75 2.04 7.20
C MET A 83 5.06 2.60 7.79
N LEU A 84 5.27 3.93 7.73
CA LEU A 84 6.45 4.58 8.31
C LEU A 84 6.46 4.49 9.85
N ASP A 85 5.31 4.65 10.49
CA ASP A 85 5.19 4.59 11.96
C ASP A 85 5.50 3.18 12.50
N THR A 86 5.16 2.16 11.72
CA THR A 86 5.32 0.75 12.10
C THR A 86 6.51 0.06 11.40
N LEU A 87 7.42 0.84 10.79
CA LEU A 87 8.49 0.30 9.95
C LEU A 87 9.38 -0.71 10.69
N GLU A 88 9.68 -0.45 11.97
CA GLU A 88 10.55 -1.31 12.78
C GLU A 88 9.84 -2.57 13.29
N GLU A 89 8.52 -2.63 13.23
CA GLU A 89 7.76 -3.75 13.72
C GLU A 89 7.91 -4.98 12.81
N LYS A 90 7.64 -6.16 13.38
CA LYS A 90 7.55 -7.40 12.60
C LYS A 90 6.30 -7.35 11.73
N LEU A 91 6.39 -7.80 10.48
CA LEU A 91 5.23 -7.93 9.59
C LEU A 91 4.28 -9.00 10.15
N THR A 92 3.06 -8.61 10.50
CA THR A 92 2.01 -9.48 11.07
C THR A 92 0.70 -9.33 10.33
N GLU A 93 -0.21 -10.27 10.50
CA GLU A 93 -1.57 -10.16 9.96
C GLU A 93 -2.27 -8.86 10.42
N ASN A 94 -2.16 -8.52 11.70
CA ASN A 94 -2.75 -7.30 12.25
C ASN A 94 -2.18 -6.05 11.59
N LEU A 95 -0.88 -6.00 11.35
CA LEU A 95 -0.23 -4.87 10.68
C LEU A 95 -0.74 -4.75 9.22
N ILE A 96 -0.86 -5.87 8.51
CA ILE A 96 -1.40 -5.90 7.14
C ILE A 96 -2.87 -5.46 7.12
N LYS A 97 -3.68 -5.96 8.05
CA LYS A 97 -5.09 -5.56 8.20
C LYS A 97 -5.23 -4.07 8.51
N GLN A 98 -4.36 -3.53 9.36
CA GLN A 98 -4.39 -2.10 9.67
C GLN A 98 -3.94 -1.24 8.47
N MET A 99 -2.92 -1.66 7.70
CA MET A 99 -2.59 -0.99 6.44
C MET A 99 -3.79 -0.93 5.48
N HIS A 100 -4.50 -2.05 5.34
CA HIS A 100 -5.72 -2.08 4.53
C HIS A 100 -6.82 -1.17 5.09
N TYR A 101 -6.97 -1.12 6.43
CA TYR A 101 -7.90 -0.20 7.07
C TYR A 101 -7.59 1.26 6.75
N GLU A 102 -6.33 1.68 6.88
CA GLU A 102 -5.90 3.04 6.52
C GLU A 102 -6.22 3.37 5.06
N LEU A 103 -6.00 2.42 4.15
CA LEU A 103 -6.30 2.60 2.74
C LEU A 103 -7.79 2.77 2.46
N LYS A 104 -8.67 2.00 3.12
CA LYS A 104 -10.06 1.80 2.68
C LYS A 104 -11.10 2.38 3.63
N SER A 105 -10.75 2.80 4.85
CA SER A 105 -11.72 3.27 5.85
C SER A 105 -12.52 4.51 5.44
N GLY A 106 -11.93 5.36 4.58
CA GLY A 106 -12.58 6.55 4.02
C GLY A 106 -13.46 6.30 2.79
N VAL A 107 -13.41 5.07 2.20
CA VAL A 107 -14.08 4.79 0.92
C VAL A 107 -15.57 4.51 1.15
N PHE A 108 -16.43 5.43 0.71
CA PHE A 108 -17.88 5.33 0.90
C PHE A 108 -18.46 4.10 0.19
N GLU A 109 -18.08 3.87 -1.06
CA GLU A 109 -18.60 2.75 -1.86
C GLU A 109 -18.35 1.39 -1.21
N ASP A 110 -17.17 1.17 -0.63
CA ASP A 110 -16.83 -0.10 0.01
C ASP A 110 -17.67 -0.33 1.26
N ARG A 111 -17.90 0.72 2.04
CA ARG A 111 -18.80 0.66 3.22
C ARG A 111 -20.23 0.41 2.80
N ALA A 112 -20.73 1.09 1.78
CA ALA A 112 -22.07 0.89 1.25
C ALA A 112 -22.29 -0.54 0.73
N ASN A 113 -21.24 -1.14 0.14
CA ASN A 113 -21.25 -2.52 -0.32
C ASN A 113 -21.05 -3.56 0.80
N GLY A 114 -20.81 -3.12 2.04
CA GLY A 114 -20.59 -3.98 3.21
C GLY A 114 -19.30 -4.79 3.12
N TYR A 115 -18.24 -4.22 2.53
CA TYR A 115 -16.94 -4.86 2.49
C TYR A 115 -16.30 -4.86 3.88
N ALA A 116 -15.56 -5.91 4.20
CA ALA A 116 -14.79 -6.02 5.44
C ALA A 116 -13.53 -5.13 5.33
N ILE A 117 -13.61 -3.91 5.88
CA ILE A 117 -12.50 -2.95 5.85
C ILE A 117 -11.58 -3.22 7.04
N GLY A 118 -10.29 -3.43 6.76
CA GLY A 118 -9.32 -3.81 7.79
C GLY A 118 -9.49 -5.25 8.27
N ASP A 119 -10.25 -6.07 7.54
CA ASP A 119 -10.38 -7.50 7.82
C ASP A 119 -10.46 -8.29 6.52
N TYR A 120 -10.27 -9.61 6.61
CA TYR A 120 -10.28 -10.49 5.46
C TYR A 120 -11.65 -10.57 4.78
N LYS A 121 -11.61 -10.80 3.46
CA LYS A 121 -12.80 -10.88 2.62
C LYS A 121 -13.80 -11.93 3.13
N LYS A 122 -15.09 -11.61 3.02
CA LYS A 122 -16.20 -12.50 3.36
C LYS A 122 -16.88 -13.09 2.14
N ARG A 123 -16.55 -12.60 0.95
CA ARG A 123 -17.09 -13.06 -0.33
C ARG A 123 -15.94 -13.48 -1.23
N PRO A 124 -16.10 -14.54 -2.05
CA PRO A 124 -15.12 -14.91 -3.05
C PRO A 124 -14.84 -13.75 -4.02
N ASN A 125 -13.61 -13.62 -4.45
CA ASN A 125 -13.20 -12.67 -5.49
C ASN A 125 -12.29 -13.36 -6.52
N MET A 126 -11.95 -12.64 -7.58
CA MET A 126 -11.14 -13.14 -8.68
C MET A 126 -10.16 -12.06 -9.11
N ILE A 127 -9.03 -12.48 -9.68
CA ILE A 127 -8.09 -11.60 -10.40
C ILE A 127 -8.18 -11.96 -11.89
N GLY A 128 -8.84 -11.12 -12.67
CA GLY A 128 -9.17 -11.47 -14.05
C GLY A 128 -10.00 -12.76 -14.09
N MET A 129 -9.45 -13.83 -14.68
CA MET A 129 -10.08 -15.16 -14.77
C MET A 129 -9.61 -16.13 -13.68
N TYR A 130 -8.67 -15.73 -12.82
CA TYR A 130 -8.11 -16.61 -11.80
C TYR A 130 -8.88 -16.50 -10.48
N LYS A 131 -9.24 -17.67 -9.92
CA LYS A 131 -9.83 -17.76 -8.57
C LYS A 131 -8.74 -17.56 -7.53
N THR A 132 -9.05 -16.76 -6.53
CA THR A 132 -8.18 -16.53 -5.37
C THR A 132 -8.57 -17.49 -4.23
N ALA A 133 -7.87 -17.43 -3.09
CA ALA A 133 -8.25 -18.21 -1.91
C ALA A 133 -9.72 -17.99 -1.53
N LEU A 134 -10.39 -19.04 -1.09
CA LEU A 134 -11.76 -18.90 -0.57
C LEU A 134 -11.75 -18.16 0.76
N PRO A 135 -12.80 -17.39 1.11
CA PRO A 135 -12.85 -16.64 2.36
C PRO A 135 -12.51 -17.45 3.61
N LYS A 136 -12.97 -18.70 3.68
CA LYS A 136 -12.71 -19.62 4.80
C LYS A 136 -11.24 -20.06 4.93
N ASP A 137 -10.47 -19.96 3.85
CA ASP A 137 -9.08 -20.47 3.79
C ASP A 137 -8.06 -19.32 3.97
N VAL A 138 -8.49 -18.04 3.80
CA VAL A 138 -7.61 -16.86 3.81
C VAL A 138 -6.77 -16.76 5.07
N GLU A 139 -7.37 -16.91 6.24
CA GLU A 139 -6.65 -16.78 7.52
C GLU A 139 -5.53 -17.83 7.64
N THR A 140 -5.82 -19.06 7.28
CA THR A 140 -4.84 -20.15 7.29
C THR A 140 -3.72 -19.90 6.29
N GLU A 141 -4.05 -19.50 5.06
CA GLU A 141 -3.06 -19.25 4.03
C GLU A 141 -2.19 -18.03 4.33
N MET A 142 -2.75 -16.95 4.87
CA MET A 142 -1.99 -15.77 5.31
C MET A 142 -1.04 -16.10 6.45
N LYS A 143 -1.47 -16.88 7.44
CA LYS A 143 -0.60 -17.35 8.51
C LYS A 143 0.55 -18.19 7.96
N GLN A 144 0.27 -19.15 7.08
CA GLN A 144 1.31 -19.97 6.43
C GLN A 144 2.30 -19.11 5.62
N LEU A 145 1.80 -18.10 4.88
CA LEU A 145 2.63 -17.18 4.12
C LEU A 145 3.59 -16.40 5.04
N LEU A 146 3.08 -15.84 6.14
CA LEU A 146 3.88 -15.08 7.10
C LEU A 146 4.88 -15.98 7.84
N ASP A 147 4.47 -17.17 8.25
CA ASP A 147 5.35 -18.15 8.89
C ASP A 147 6.49 -18.57 7.94
N TRP A 148 6.17 -18.80 6.67
CA TRP A 148 7.18 -19.06 5.65
C TRP A 148 8.12 -17.86 5.48
N TYR A 149 7.57 -16.66 5.27
CA TYR A 149 8.34 -15.43 5.04
C TYR A 149 9.33 -15.13 6.16
N HIS A 150 8.90 -15.33 7.41
CA HIS A 150 9.76 -15.06 8.57
C HIS A 150 10.94 -16.02 8.71
N LYS A 151 10.85 -17.21 8.15
CA LYS A 151 11.93 -18.22 8.16
C LYS A 151 12.95 -18.02 7.06
N GLN A 152 12.64 -17.19 6.05
CA GLN A 152 13.55 -16.97 4.93
C GLN A 152 14.61 -15.91 5.22
N GLU A 153 15.81 -16.10 4.68
CA GLU A 153 16.80 -15.05 4.52
C GLU A 153 16.27 -14.04 3.49
N LYS A 154 16.29 -12.75 3.84
CA LYS A 154 15.62 -11.73 3.05
C LYS A 154 16.41 -11.36 1.80
N SER A 155 15.77 -11.45 0.65
CA SER A 155 16.30 -11.10 -0.66
C SER A 155 15.18 -10.59 -1.56
N MET A 156 15.54 -9.96 -2.69
CA MET A 156 14.55 -9.54 -3.71
C MET A 156 13.70 -10.71 -4.18
N LYS A 157 14.31 -11.89 -4.36
CA LYS A 157 13.60 -13.10 -4.77
C LYS A 157 12.54 -13.51 -3.75
N ILE A 158 12.90 -13.53 -2.47
CA ILE A 158 11.96 -13.90 -1.39
C ILE A 158 10.83 -12.86 -1.27
N LEU A 159 11.16 -11.59 -1.44
CA LEU A 159 10.15 -10.53 -1.39
C LEU A 159 9.19 -10.59 -2.58
N ALA A 160 9.71 -10.86 -3.79
CA ALA A 160 8.89 -11.09 -4.98
C ALA A 160 7.99 -12.33 -4.83
N GLU A 161 8.52 -13.43 -4.28
CA GLU A 161 7.76 -14.65 -4.00
C GLU A 161 6.67 -14.40 -2.95
N PHE A 162 6.99 -13.66 -1.88
CA PHE A 162 6.00 -13.25 -0.89
C PHE A 162 4.85 -12.49 -1.55
N HIS A 163 5.19 -11.50 -2.39
CA HIS A 163 4.18 -10.70 -3.09
C HIS A 163 3.30 -11.54 -4.02
N ALA A 164 3.91 -12.44 -4.81
CA ALA A 164 3.16 -13.32 -5.71
C ALA A 164 2.18 -14.22 -4.94
N ARG A 165 2.62 -14.79 -3.81
CA ARG A 165 1.75 -15.61 -2.95
C ARG A 165 0.65 -14.78 -2.29
N TYR A 166 0.97 -13.57 -1.81
CA TYR A 166 0.00 -12.63 -1.25
C TYR A 166 -1.09 -12.28 -2.28
N GLU A 167 -0.69 -11.95 -3.52
CA GLU A 167 -1.64 -11.67 -4.60
C GLU A 167 -2.48 -12.91 -4.97
N SER A 168 -1.92 -14.12 -4.91
CA SER A 168 -2.69 -15.37 -5.11
C SER A 168 -3.75 -15.59 -4.04
N ILE A 169 -3.44 -15.31 -2.78
CA ILE A 169 -4.41 -15.38 -1.66
C ILE A 169 -5.48 -14.32 -1.83
N HIS A 170 -5.07 -13.10 -2.20
CA HIS A 170 -5.96 -11.94 -2.37
C HIS A 170 -6.87 -11.72 -1.16
N PRO A 171 -6.29 -11.44 0.01
CA PRO A 171 -6.96 -11.60 1.30
C PRO A 171 -8.13 -10.65 1.54
N PHE A 172 -8.16 -9.49 0.89
CA PHE A 172 -9.20 -8.48 1.07
C PHE A 172 -10.21 -8.48 -0.07
N GLN A 173 -11.36 -7.85 0.13
CA GLN A 173 -12.39 -7.75 -0.89
C GLN A 173 -11.96 -6.85 -2.05
N ASP A 174 -11.24 -5.77 -1.75
CA ASP A 174 -10.59 -4.82 -2.68
C ASP A 174 -9.32 -4.25 -2.01
N GLY A 175 -8.44 -3.55 -2.75
CA GLY A 175 -7.24 -2.91 -2.19
C GLY A 175 -6.04 -3.84 -1.99
N ASN A 176 -6.09 -5.08 -2.46
CA ASN A 176 -4.99 -6.05 -2.30
C ASN A 176 -3.71 -5.57 -2.98
N GLY A 177 -3.76 -5.19 -4.25
CA GLY A 177 -2.58 -4.73 -4.99
C GLY A 177 -1.90 -3.53 -4.33
N ARG A 178 -2.67 -2.53 -3.87
CA ARG A 178 -2.13 -1.34 -3.18
C ARG A 178 -1.48 -1.71 -1.85
N THR A 179 -2.14 -2.55 -1.04
CA THR A 179 -1.59 -3.05 0.23
C THR A 179 -0.34 -3.90 -0.02
N GLY A 180 -0.38 -4.81 -1.00
CA GLY A 180 0.76 -5.65 -1.38
C GLY A 180 1.99 -4.84 -1.81
N ARG A 181 1.80 -3.81 -2.66
CA ARG A 181 2.88 -2.90 -3.05
C ARG A 181 3.42 -2.08 -1.88
N MET A 182 2.58 -1.67 -0.93
CA MET A 182 3.03 -0.99 0.28
C MET A 182 3.86 -1.92 1.18
N ILE A 183 3.48 -3.20 1.32
CA ILE A 183 4.28 -4.21 2.03
C ILE A 183 5.63 -4.39 1.34
N LEU A 184 5.66 -4.50 0.00
CA LEU A 184 6.91 -4.58 -0.75
C LEU A 184 7.84 -3.41 -0.46
N PHE A 185 7.33 -2.20 -0.53
CA PHE A 185 8.10 -0.99 -0.25
C PHE A 185 8.62 -0.98 1.19
N ARG A 186 7.75 -1.27 2.16
CA ARG A 186 8.11 -1.37 3.58
C ARG A 186 9.27 -2.35 3.81
N GLU A 187 9.14 -3.55 3.32
CA GLU A 187 10.16 -4.59 3.51
C GLU A 187 11.46 -4.27 2.75
N SER A 188 11.36 -3.62 1.58
CA SER A 188 12.54 -3.16 0.83
C SER A 188 13.36 -2.10 1.58
N LEU A 189 12.73 -1.27 2.39
CA LEU A 189 13.43 -0.29 3.24
C LEU A 189 14.22 -0.96 4.37
N LYS A 190 13.76 -2.12 4.87
CA LYS A 190 14.35 -2.79 6.03
C LYS A 190 15.61 -3.59 5.72
N TYR A 191 15.78 -4.09 4.51
CA TYR A 191 16.83 -5.05 4.17
C TYR A 191 17.82 -4.49 3.14
N ASP A 192 19.12 -4.72 3.37
CA ASP A 192 20.21 -4.10 2.59
C ASP A 192 20.33 -4.59 1.16
N GLU A 193 20.09 -5.87 0.93
CA GLU A 193 20.22 -6.50 -0.40
C GLU A 193 19.07 -6.15 -1.35
N LEU A 194 18.07 -5.43 -0.84
CA LEU A 194 16.97 -4.98 -1.65
C LEU A 194 17.33 -3.62 -2.26
N GLU A 195 17.84 -3.61 -3.47
CA GLU A 195 17.86 -2.38 -4.27
C GLU A 195 16.42 -1.87 -4.34
N ILE A 196 16.23 -0.60 -3.98
CA ILE A 196 14.97 0.11 -4.26
C ILE A 196 14.90 0.17 -5.77
N GLY A 197 14.26 -0.83 -6.37
CA GLY A 197 14.25 -1.08 -7.79
C GLY A 197 13.86 0.19 -8.53
N ARG A 198 14.54 0.45 -9.62
CA ARG A 198 14.09 1.38 -10.65
C ARG A 198 12.67 0.95 -10.99
N ALA A 199 11.69 1.70 -10.51
CA ALA A 199 10.34 1.59 -11.04
C ALA A 199 10.50 1.78 -12.54
N HIS A 200 10.34 0.72 -13.30
CA HIS A 200 10.26 0.86 -14.73
C HIS A 200 9.02 1.71 -15.00
N VAL A 201 9.29 2.92 -15.45
CA VAL A 201 8.35 3.84 -16.06
C VAL A 201 7.78 3.18 -17.31
#